data_7c756bb27c23da7088e4741893a8ba11
#
_entry.id   7c756bb27c23da7088e4741893a8ba11
#
_cell.length_a   1.000
_cell.length_b   1.000
_cell.length_c   1.000
_cell.angle_alpha   90.00
_cell.angle_beta   90.00
_cell.angle_gamma   90.00
#
_symmetry.space_group_name_H-M   'P 1'
#
loop_
_entity.id
_entity.type
_entity.pdbx_description
1 polymer ?
#
loop_
_entity_poly.entity_id
_entity_poly.type
_entity_poly.pdbx_seq_one_letter_code
_entity_poly.pdbx_strand_id
1 'polypeptide(L)'
;MQHIKSLLKSTGRAAVVVPDNVLFEGGAGETVRRKLLETTDLHTILRLPTGIFYANGVKANVLFFDNQPARKEAWTKEVWVYDYRTNIHHTLKKKPLRYDDLADFVACYQPHNRYGRQEIWHEIENPEGRWRKFSYEQIVARDKTSLDIFWLKDKSLADLDNLPEPDDLAGEIIENLEAGLNSFRLIVNALQ
;
A
#
# COMPACT_ATOMS: atom_id res chain seq x y z
N MET A 1 11.16 0.97 8.98
CA MET A 1 11.20 -0.49 8.71
C MET A 1 12.27 -1.20 9.54
N GLN A 2 13.55 -0.94 9.37
CA GLN A 2 14.65 -1.63 10.10
C GLN A 2 14.47 -1.57 11.62
N HIS A 3 14.15 -0.41 12.18
CA HIS A 3 13.93 -0.24 13.63
C HIS A 3 12.76 -1.11 14.13
N ILE A 4 11.63 -1.12 13.40
CA ILE A 4 10.49 -1.97 13.74
C ILE A 4 10.91 -3.44 13.77
N LYS A 5 11.62 -3.90 12.72
CA LYS A 5 12.13 -5.27 12.67
C LYS A 5 13.01 -5.62 13.88
N SER A 6 13.90 -4.71 14.29
CA SER A 6 14.81 -4.96 15.43
C SER A 6 14.10 -5.04 16.79
N LEU A 7 12.91 -4.46 16.91
CA LEU A 7 12.08 -4.56 18.12
C LEU A 7 11.24 -5.83 18.18
N LEU A 8 11.06 -6.53 17.06
CA LEU A 8 10.27 -7.75 17.03
C LEU A 8 11.05 -8.94 17.62
N LYS A 9 10.33 -9.79 18.34
CA LYS A 9 10.82 -11.12 18.69
C LYS A 9 11.15 -11.93 17.44
N SER A 10 11.93 -13.00 17.58
CA SER A 10 12.34 -13.88 16.46
C SER A 10 11.19 -14.43 15.63
N THR A 11 9.97 -14.55 16.19
CA THR A 11 8.76 -15.00 15.50
C THR A 11 7.65 -13.94 15.58
N GLY A 12 8.03 -12.69 15.83
CA GLY A 12 7.10 -11.57 15.95
C GLY A 12 6.51 -11.18 14.59
N ARG A 13 5.27 -10.70 14.60
CA ARG A 13 4.56 -10.25 13.40
C ARG A 13 4.40 -8.74 13.41
N ALA A 14 4.42 -8.13 12.23
CA ALA A 14 4.19 -6.71 12.05
C ALA A 14 3.22 -6.41 10.91
N ALA A 15 2.43 -5.36 11.09
CA ALA A 15 1.68 -4.68 10.05
C ALA A 15 2.08 -3.20 10.11
N VAL A 16 2.70 -2.68 9.05
CA VAL A 16 3.31 -1.35 9.05
C VAL A 16 2.77 -0.52 7.91
N VAL A 17 2.20 0.63 8.24
CA VAL A 17 1.78 1.62 7.24
C VAL A 17 3.01 2.37 6.76
N VAL A 18 3.19 2.43 5.45
CA VAL A 18 4.30 3.15 4.79
C VAL A 18 3.78 3.96 3.61
N PRO A 19 4.37 5.13 3.32
CA PRO A 19 4.06 5.87 2.10
C PRO A 19 4.64 5.15 0.87
N ASP A 20 4.14 5.50 -0.33
CA ASP A 20 4.52 4.84 -1.59
C ASP A 20 6.02 4.87 -1.87
N ASN A 21 6.70 5.98 -1.58
CA ASN A 21 8.13 6.11 -1.86
C ASN A 21 8.98 5.01 -1.23
N VAL A 22 8.59 4.50 -0.07
CA VAL A 22 9.25 3.35 0.58
C VAL A 22 9.27 2.10 -0.32
N LEU A 23 8.30 1.96 -1.22
CA LEU A 23 8.17 0.79 -2.09
C LEU A 23 9.11 0.82 -3.31
N PHE A 24 9.57 2.00 -3.76
CA PHE A 24 10.31 2.13 -5.03
C PHE A 24 11.58 2.97 -4.98
N GLU A 25 11.80 3.80 -3.96
CA GLU A 25 13.03 4.61 -3.88
C GLU A 25 14.30 3.75 -3.97
N GLY A 26 15.29 4.24 -4.70
CA GLY A 26 16.59 3.59 -4.86
C GLY A 26 17.53 3.77 -3.66
N GLY A 27 18.77 3.37 -3.81
CA GLY A 27 19.82 3.56 -2.82
C GLY A 27 19.52 2.87 -1.48
N ALA A 28 19.48 3.64 -0.39
CA ALA A 28 19.19 3.13 0.94
C ALA A 28 17.81 2.44 1.01
N GLY A 29 16.81 2.95 0.29
CA GLY A 29 15.46 2.36 0.21
C GLY A 29 15.50 0.95 -0.37
N GLU A 30 16.21 0.76 -1.48
CA GLU A 30 16.41 -0.56 -2.09
C GLU A 30 17.11 -1.53 -1.15
N THR A 31 18.19 -1.09 -0.51
CA THR A 31 18.91 -1.91 0.47
C THR A 31 18.00 -2.39 1.60
N VAL A 32 17.15 -1.50 2.11
CA VAL A 32 16.20 -1.85 3.17
C VAL A 32 15.14 -2.85 2.70
N ARG A 33 14.63 -2.68 1.47
CA ARG A 33 13.65 -3.62 0.90
C ARG A 33 14.26 -5.00 0.67
N ARG A 34 15.46 -5.08 0.06
CA ARG A 34 16.18 -6.35 -0.11
C ARG A 34 16.38 -7.05 1.24
N LYS A 35 16.86 -6.33 2.23
CA LYS A 35 17.07 -6.87 3.57
C LYS A 35 15.76 -7.31 4.23
N LEU A 36 14.65 -6.60 4.00
CA LEU A 36 13.34 -7.02 4.49
C LEU A 36 12.91 -8.36 3.88
N LEU A 37 12.99 -8.50 2.57
CA LEU A 37 12.65 -9.72 1.84
C LEU A 37 13.53 -10.91 2.24
N GLU A 38 14.80 -10.69 2.48
CA GLU A 38 15.76 -11.74 2.85
C GLU A 38 15.56 -12.21 4.29
N THR A 39 15.34 -11.29 5.23
CA THR A 39 15.40 -11.56 6.67
C THR A 39 14.05 -11.63 7.36
N THR A 40 12.96 -11.45 6.65
CA THR A 40 11.58 -11.62 7.12
C THR A 40 10.76 -12.34 6.07
N ASP A 41 9.64 -12.92 6.46
CA ASP A 41 8.61 -13.37 5.54
C ASP A 41 7.64 -12.20 5.28
N LEU A 42 7.97 -11.36 4.26
CA LEU A 42 7.06 -10.33 3.77
C LEU A 42 6.00 -11.03 2.91
N HIS A 43 4.86 -11.29 3.47
CA HIS A 43 3.84 -12.15 2.83
C HIS A 43 2.65 -11.40 2.24
N THR A 44 2.43 -10.12 2.59
CA THR A 44 1.25 -9.38 2.09
C THR A 44 1.52 -7.89 2.03
N ILE A 45 1.05 -7.25 0.95
CA ILE A 45 0.99 -5.81 0.78
C ILE A 45 -0.47 -5.42 0.49
N LEU A 46 -1.02 -4.49 1.28
CA LEU A 46 -2.30 -3.87 1.02
C LEU A 46 -2.06 -2.45 0.52
N ARG A 47 -2.45 -2.15 -0.72
CA ARG A 47 -2.36 -0.81 -1.30
C ARG A 47 -3.62 -0.03 -0.92
N LEU A 48 -3.44 1.10 -0.24
CA LEU A 48 -4.54 1.93 0.24
C LEU A 48 -4.80 3.10 -0.71
N PRO A 49 -6.06 3.52 -0.89
CA PRO A 49 -6.42 4.66 -1.71
C PRO A 49 -6.00 5.99 -1.05
N THR A 50 -6.08 7.06 -1.80
CA THR A 50 -5.99 8.42 -1.27
C THR A 50 -7.25 8.80 -0.46
N GLY A 51 -7.20 9.92 0.26
CA GLY A 51 -8.35 10.47 0.97
C GLY A 51 -8.67 9.82 2.33
N ILE A 52 -7.87 8.84 2.79
CA ILE A 52 -8.03 8.20 4.11
C ILE A 52 -7.18 8.82 5.21
N PHE A 53 -6.27 9.73 4.86
CA PHE A 53 -5.43 10.47 5.80
C PHE A 53 -5.69 11.97 5.68
N TYR A 54 -5.35 12.74 6.73
CA TYR A 54 -5.47 14.21 6.70
C TYR A 54 -4.71 14.88 5.55
N ALA A 55 -3.56 14.34 5.17
CA ALA A 55 -2.86 14.75 3.96
C ALA A 55 -3.51 14.05 2.76
N ASN A 56 -4.43 14.70 2.09
CA ASN A 56 -5.32 14.12 1.08
C ASN A 56 -4.59 13.43 -0.10
N GLY A 57 -3.44 13.90 -0.53
CA GLY A 57 -2.68 13.29 -1.62
C GLY A 57 -1.81 12.09 -1.23
N VAL A 58 -1.76 11.71 0.05
CA VAL A 58 -0.87 10.63 0.50
C VAL A 58 -1.39 9.27 0.05
N LYS A 59 -0.55 8.59 -0.74
CA LYS A 59 -0.71 7.18 -1.07
C LYS A 59 0.07 6.36 -0.07
N ALA A 60 -0.59 5.42 0.58
CA ALA A 60 0.03 4.56 1.58
C ALA A 60 -0.21 3.08 1.28
N ASN A 61 0.59 2.25 1.93
CA ASN A 61 0.48 0.80 1.85
C ASN A 61 0.65 0.21 3.24
N VAL A 62 0.08 -0.96 3.48
CA VAL A 62 0.36 -1.74 4.68
C VAL A 62 1.19 -2.95 4.30
N LEU A 63 2.38 -3.07 4.91
CA LEU A 63 3.26 -4.22 4.77
C LEU A 63 3.05 -5.18 5.93
N PHE A 64 2.69 -6.42 5.65
CA PHE A 64 2.53 -7.49 6.65
C PHE A 64 3.70 -8.45 6.54
N PHE A 65 4.47 -8.61 7.60
CA PHE A 65 5.61 -9.50 7.62
C PHE A 65 5.81 -10.18 8.97
N ASP A 66 6.38 -11.38 8.93
CA ASP A 66 6.79 -12.14 10.10
C ASP A 66 8.32 -12.06 10.23
N ASN A 67 8.81 -11.67 11.40
CA ASN A 67 10.24 -11.70 11.68
C ASN A 67 10.70 -13.15 11.80
N GLN A 68 11.90 -13.43 11.31
CA GLN A 68 12.40 -14.79 11.21
C GLN A 68 13.85 -14.91 11.72
N PRO A 69 14.30 -16.10 12.19
CA PRO A 69 15.69 -16.35 12.54
C PRO A 69 16.63 -16.13 11.34
N ALA A 70 17.88 -15.79 11.61
CA ALA A 70 18.88 -15.62 10.56
C ALA A 70 19.12 -16.94 9.79
N ARG A 71 19.15 -16.87 8.46
CA ARG A 71 19.53 -17.96 7.55
C ARG A 71 20.15 -17.39 6.28
N LYS A 72 20.78 -18.27 5.46
CA LYS A 72 21.42 -17.85 4.20
C LYS A 72 20.41 -17.53 3.09
N GLU A 73 19.33 -18.28 3.05
CA GLU A 73 18.30 -18.12 2.03
C GLU A 73 17.25 -17.09 2.43
N ALA A 74 16.68 -16.40 1.46
CA ALA A 74 15.58 -15.47 1.69
C ALA A 74 14.36 -16.16 2.32
N TRP A 75 13.77 -15.53 3.31
CA TRP A 75 12.55 -16.00 3.97
C TRP A 75 11.30 -15.75 3.15
N THR A 76 11.19 -14.57 2.55
CA THR A 76 10.10 -14.28 1.63
C THR A 76 10.22 -15.18 0.41
N LYS A 77 9.20 -15.96 0.13
CA LYS A 77 9.10 -16.81 -1.07
C LYS A 77 8.15 -16.20 -2.09
N GLU A 78 7.07 -15.64 -1.61
CA GLU A 78 6.04 -14.99 -2.42
C GLU A 78 5.42 -13.83 -1.64
N VAL A 79 5.02 -12.79 -2.35
CA VAL A 79 4.31 -11.64 -1.81
C VAL A 79 2.94 -11.55 -2.47
N TRP A 80 1.92 -11.49 -1.65
CA TRP A 80 0.56 -11.27 -2.07
C TRP A 80 0.24 -9.77 -2.01
N VAL A 81 -0.31 -9.25 -3.08
CA VAL A 81 -0.67 -7.83 -3.18
C VAL A 81 -2.18 -7.71 -3.34
N TYR A 82 -2.81 -6.91 -2.48
CA TYR A 82 -4.19 -6.51 -2.63
C TYR A 82 -4.25 -5.04 -3.06
N ASP A 83 -4.80 -4.78 -4.24
CA ASP A 83 -4.99 -3.43 -4.73
C ASP A 83 -6.36 -2.89 -4.29
N TYR A 84 -6.38 -2.24 -3.13
CA TYR A 84 -7.52 -1.46 -2.64
C TYR A 84 -7.40 0.02 -3.02
N ARG A 85 -6.63 0.36 -4.05
CA ARG A 85 -6.38 1.73 -4.46
C ARG A 85 -7.02 2.07 -5.81
N THR A 86 -6.74 1.27 -6.84
CA THR A 86 -7.12 1.57 -8.21
C THR A 86 -8.64 1.67 -8.33
N ASN A 87 -9.13 2.80 -8.83
CA ASN A 87 -10.55 3.13 -8.99
C ASN A 87 -11.36 3.14 -7.68
N ILE A 88 -10.70 3.42 -6.54
CA ILE A 88 -11.36 3.57 -5.23
C ILE A 88 -10.98 4.93 -4.65
N HIS A 89 -12.00 5.68 -4.24
CA HIS A 89 -11.84 6.98 -3.61
C HIS A 89 -12.53 6.99 -2.25
N HIS A 90 -11.81 7.52 -1.26
CA HIS A 90 -12.34 7.82 0.06
C HIS A 90 -12.14 9.29 0.38
N THR A 91 -12.94 9.79 1.32
CA THR A 91 -12.79 11.12 1.90
C THR A 91 -12.98 11.01 3.40
N LEU A 92 -12.29 11.82 4.18
CA LEU A 92 -12.36 11.76 5.64
C LEU A 92 -13.75 12.03 6.20
N LYS A 93 -14.56 12.88 5.56
CA LYS A 93 -15.85 13.32 6.05
C LYS A 93 -17.03 12.58 5.39
N LYS A 94 -17.09 12.59 4.05
CA LYS A 94 -18.25 12.09 3.30
C LYS A 94 -18.22 10.57 3.12
N LYS A 95 -17.01 9.98 2.86
CA LYS A 95 -16.84 8.55 2.62
C LYS A 95 -15.59 8.03 3.35
N PRO A 96 -15.57 8.01 4.69
CA PRO A 96 -14.42 7.51 5.44
C PRO A 96 -14.25 6.01 5.21
N LEU A 97 -12.98 5.55 5.24
CA LEU A 97 -12.67 4.12 5.20
C LEU A 97 -13.25 3.43 6.43
N ARG A 98 -14.02 2.38 6.23
CA ARG A 98 -14.61 1.53 7.27
C ARG A 98 -14.08 0.11 7.19
N TYR A 99 -14.28 -0.67 8.24
CA TYR A 99 -13.86 -2.08 8.26
C TYR A 99 -14.54 -2.90 7.16
N ASP A 100 -15.82 -2.66 6.90
CA ASP A 100 -16.59 -3.37 5.89
C ASP A 100 -16.06 -3.15 4.48
N ASP A 101 -15.44 -2.01 4.21
CA ASP A 101 -14.79 -1.70 2.93
C ASP A 101 -13.57 -2.61 2.66
N LEU A 102 -13.01 -3.23 3.70
CA LEU A 102 -11.90 -4.17 3.62
C LEU A 102 -12.34 -5.65 3.71
N ALA A 103 -13.64 -5.95 3.68
CA ALA A 103 -14.14 -7.30 3.83
C ALA A 103 -13.54 -8.29 2.82
N ASP A 104 -13.44 -7.89 1.55
CA ASP A 104 -12.83 -8.69 0.49
C ASP A 104 -11.34 -8.93 0.72
N PHE A 105 -10.61 -7.90 1.17
CA PHE A 105 -9.21 -8.07 1.56
C PHE A 105 -9.08 -9.08 2.70
N VAL A 106 -9.90 -8.97 3.74
CA VAL A 106 -9.88 -9.89 4.89
C VAL A 106 -10.17 -11.32 4.46
N ALA A 107 -11.12 -11.51 3.54
CA ALA A 107 -11.42 -12.83 2.96
C ALA A 107 -10.24 -13.42 2.18
N CYS A 108 -9.49 -12.59 1.42
CA CYS A 108 -8.29 -13.00 0.70
C CYS A 108 -7.10 -13.23 1.62
N TYR A 109 -6.97 -12.43 2.68
CA TYR A 109 -5.80 -12.42 3.56
C TYR A 109 -5.60 -13.74 4.32
N GLN A 110 -6.66 -14.43 4.72
CA GLN A 110 -6.67 -15.75 5.37
C GLN A 110 -5.50 -15.94 6.36
N PRO A 111 -5.46 -15.23 7.50
CA PRO A 111 -4.29 -15.23 8.39
C PRO A 111 -3.95 -16.61 8.97
N HIS A 112 -4.95 -17.49 9.09
CA HIS A 112 -4.79 -18.84 9.64
C HIS A 112 -4.47 -19.90 8.59
N ASN A 113 -4.63 -19.59 7.29
CA ASN A 113 -4.37 -20.51 6.19
C ASN A 113 -3.73 -19.80 4.99
N ARG A 114 -2.55 -19.23 5.18
CA ARG A 114 -1.84 -18.50 4.12
C ARG A 114 -1.48 -19.36 2.92
N TYR A 115 -1.26 -20.67 3.13
CA TYR A 115 -0.95 -21.62 2.04
C TYR A 115 -2.16 -21.97 1.17
N GLY A 116 -3.38 -21.74 1.67
CA GLY A 116 -4.62 -21.96 0.92
C GLY A 116 -5.06 -20.75 0.09
N ARG A 117 -4.29 -19.65 0.09
CA ARG A 117 -4.61 -18.45 -0.69
C ARG A 117 -4.59 -18.74 -2.18
N GLN A 118 -5.54 -18.18 -2.90
CA GLN A 118 -5.62 -18.29 -4.36
C GLN A 118 -5.71 -16.89 -4.97
N GLU A 119 -5.11 -16.72 -6.15
CA GLU A 119 -5.24 -15.49 -6.91
C GLU A 119 -6.68 -15.30 -7.36
N ILE A 120 -7.14 -14.05 -7.30
CA ILE A 120 -8.44 -13.67 -7.85
C ILE A 120 -8.26 -13.03 -9.23
N TRP A 121 -7.10 -12.43 -9.46
CA TRP A 121 -6.81 -11.81 -10.76
C TRP A 121 -6.52 -12.87 -11.82
N HIS A 122 -7.15 -12.71 -12.96
CA HIS A 122 -6.84 -13.48 -14.18
C HIS A 122 -7.01 -12.58 -15.39
N GLU A 123 -6.06 -12.60 -16.31
CA GLU A 123 -5.99 -11.67 -17.44
C GLU A 123 -7.27 -11.66 -18.30
N ILE A 124 -7.87 -12.83 -18.52
CA ILE A 124 -9.06 -13.00 -19.38
C ILE A 124 -10.34 -13.14 -18.54
N GLU A 125 -10.33 -13.99 -17.52
CA GLU A 125 -11.54 -14.35 -16.77
C GLU A 125 -11.92 -13.32 -15.71
N ASN A 126 -10.93 -12.66 -15.07
CA ASN A 126 -11.15 -11.65 -14.05
C ASN A 126 -10.06 -10.57 -14.05
N PRO A 127 -10.01 -9.71 -15.09
CA PRO A 127 -9.00 -8.65 -15.19
C PRO A 127 -9.11 -7.58 -14.10
N GLU A 128 -10.25 -7.46 -13.43
CA GLU A 128 -10.50 -6.54 -12.32
C GLU A 128 -10.19 -7.16 -10.94
N GLY A 129 -9.71 -8.40 -10.91
CA GLY A 129 -9.34 -9.09 -9.67
C GLY A 129 -8.25 -8.32 -8.90
N ARG A 130 -8.50 -8.04 -7.62
CA ARG A 130 -7.66 -7.16 -6.79
C ARG A 130 -6.58 -7.90 -5.99
N TRP A 131 -6.54 -9.22 -6.04
CA TRP A 131 -5.63 -10.06 -5.28
C TRP A 131 -4.73 -10.86 -6.19
N ARG A 132 -3.41 -10.64 -6.10
CA ARG A 132 -2.42 -11.26 -6.97
C ARG A 132 -1.15 -11.62 -6.21
N LYS A 133 -0.48 -12.69 -6.65
CA LYS A 133 0.77 -13.21 -6.09
C LYS A 133 1.96 -12.90 -6.98
N PHE A 134 3.11 -12.61 -6.35
CA PHE A 134 4.39 -12.40 -7.01
C PHE A 134 5.48 -13.19 -6.29
N SER A 135 6.29 -13.95 -7.03
CA SER A 135 7.40 -14.69 -6.44
C SER A 135 8.53 -13.75 -6.00
N TYR A 136 9.36 -14.23 -5.10
CA TYR A 136 10.58 -13.51 -4.68
C TYR A 136 11.45 -13.12 -5.87
N GLU A 137 11.66 -14.05 -6.80
CA GLU A 137 12.46 -13.85 -8.01
C GLU A 137 11.89 -12.75 -8.90
N GLN A 138 10.58 -12.75 -9.11
CA GLN A 138 9.89 -11.69 -9.86
C GLN A 138 10.10 -10.31 -9.23
N ILE A 139 10.06 -10.22 -7.91
CA ILE A 139 10.26 -8.96 -7.20
C ILE A 139 11.71 -8.49 -7.27
N VAL A 140 12.66 -9.37 -7.02
CA VAL A 140 14.10 -9.02 -7.03
C VAL A 140 14.59 -8.64 -8.42
N ALA A 141 13.97 -9.18 -9.48
CA ALA A 141 14.28 -8.84 -10.86
C ALA A 141 13.76 -7.44 -11.28
N ARG A 142 12.87 -6.83 -10.50
CA ARG A 142 12.37 -5.48 -10.79
C ARG A 142 13.46 -4.42 -10.54
N ASP A 143 13.40 -3.33 -11.30
CA ASP A 143 14.27 -2.17 -11.05
C ASP A 143 14.18 -1.76 -9.57
N LYS A 144 15.36 -1.57 -8.94
CA LYS A 144 15.50 -1.20 -7.51
C LYS A 144 14.72 -2.11 -6.54
N THR A 145 14.44 -3.34 -6.91
CA THR A 145 13.62 -4.26 -6.11
C THR A 145 12.29 -3.59 -5.69
N SER A 146 11.64 -2.96 -6.66
CA SER A 146 10.42 -2.21 -6.41
C SER A 146 9.26 -3.11 -5.98
N LEU A 147 8.64 -2.76 -4.87
CA LEU A 147 7.40 -3.35 -4.35
C LEU A 147 6.15 -2.57 -4.77
N ASP A 148 6.30 -1.48 -5.53
CA ASP A 148 5.19 -0.76 -6.12
C ASP A 148 4.67 -1.50 -7.33
N ILE A 149 3.78 -2.46 -7.07
CA ILE A 149 3.24 -3.39 -8.06
C ILE A 149 1.78 -3.04 -8.31
N PHE A 150 1.42 -2.86 -9.57
CA PHE A 150 0.06 -2.61 -10.02
C PHE A 150 -0.20 -3.34 -11.34
N TRP A 151 -1.43 -3.74 -11.59
CA TRP A 151 -1.87 -4.46 -12.80
C TRP A 151 -3.26 -4.04 -13.25
N LEU A 152 -4.05 -3.41 -12.37
CA LEU A 152 -5.38 -2.92 -12.71
C LEU A 152 -5.28 -1.66 -13.57
N LYS A 153 -6.18 -1.53 -14.54
CA LYS A 153 -6.30 -0.32 -15.36
C LYS A 153 -6.93 0.80 -14.54
N ASP A 154 -6.28 1.95 -14.54
CA ASP A 154 -6.86 3.16 -13.99
C ASP A 154 -7.90 3.71 -14.98
N LYS A 155 -9.15 3.78 -14.52
CA LYS A 155 -10.29 4.26 -15.31
C LYS A 155 -10.53 5.76 -15.14
N SER A 156 -9.79 6.43 -14.25
CA SER A 156 -10.00 7.84 -13.92
C SER A 156 -9.81 8.78 -15.12
N LEU A 157 -9.01 8.37 -16.11
CA LEU A 157 -8.82 9.11 -17.36
C LEU A 157 -9.78 8.70 -18.48
N ALA A 158 -10.46 7.55 -18.36
CA ALA A 158 -11.40 7.06 -19.37
C ALA A 158 -12.82 7.54 -19.11
N ASP A 159 -13.11 7.99 -17.92
CA ASP A 159 -14.45 8.34 -17.45
C ASP A 159 -14.57 9.85 -17.20
N LEU A 160 -14.28 10.64 -18.24
CA LEU A 160 -14.56 12.09 -18.22
C LEU A 160 -16.06 12.38 -18.01
N ASP A 161 -16.91 11.38 -18.27
CA ASP A 161 -18.36 11.48 -18.05
C ASP A 161 -18.77 11.19 -16.58
N ASN A 162 -17.86 10.66 -15.75
CA ASN A 162 -18.08 10.37 -14.32
C ASN A 162 -17.19 11.20 -13.39
N LEU A 163 -16.90 12.43 -13.76
CA LEU A 163 -16.30 13.38 -12.82
C LEU A 163 -17.25 13.57 -11.63
N PRO A 164 -16.72 13.68 -10.39
CA PRO A 164 -17.53 14.11 -9.26
C PRO A 164 -18.30 15.39 -9.62
N GLU A 165 -19.50 15.55 -9.05
CA GLU A 165 -20.25 16.78 -9.24
C GLU A 165 -19.34 17.99 -9.01
N PRO A 166 -19.43 19.05 -9.81
CA PRO A 166 -18.55 20.22 -9.72
C PRO A 166 -18.43 20.79 -8.31
N ASP A 167 -19.50 20.71 -7.52
CA ASP A 167 -19.53 21.17 -6.13
C ASP A 167 -18.71 20.28 -5.20
N ASP A 168 -18.68 18.96 -5.44
CA ASP A 168 -17.86 18.02 -4.69
C ASP A 168 -16.37 18.19 -5.02
N LEU A 169 -16.05 18.37 -6.30
CA LEU A 169 -14.69 18.65 -6.74
C LEU A 169 -14.18 19.99 -6.22
N ALA A 170 -15.00 21.04 -6.25
CA ALA A 170 -14.67 22.33 -5.68
C ALA A 170 -14.44 22.22 -4.16
N GLY A 171 -15.26 21.45 -3.45
CA GLY A 171 -15.09 21.18 -2.02
C GLY A 171 -13.75 20.50 -1.70
N GLU A 172 -13.36 19.48 -2.47
CA GLU A 172 -12.08 18.82 -2.32
C GLU A 172 -10.88 19.75 -2.60
N ILE A 173 -10.98 20.58 -3.64
CA ILE A 173 -9.95 21.58 -3.97
C ILE A 173 -9.79 22.58 -2.82
N ILE A 174 -10.89 23.10 -2.27
CA ILE A 174 -10.87 24.05 -1.16
C ILE A 174 -10.24 23.39 0.09
N GLU A 175 -10.63 22.18 0.46
CA GLU A 175 -10.05 21.45 1.60
C GLU A 175 -8.52 21.25 1.42
N ASN A 176 -8.07 20.92 0.21
CA ASN A 176 -6.64 20.76 -0.11
C ASN A 176 -5.87 22.08 0.01
N LEU A 177 -6.44 23.18 -0.47
CA LEU A 177 -5.84 24.52 -0.38
C LEU A 177 -5.78 24.99 1.08
N GLU A 178 -6.82 24.78 1.87
CA GLU A 178 -6.84 25.11 3.30
C GLU A 178 -5.80 24.31 4.09
N ALA A 179 -5.67 23.00 3.81
CA ALA A 179 -4.65 22.16 4.43
C ALA A 179 -3.23 22.64 4.09
N GLY A 180 -2.99 22.99 2.82
CA GLY A 180 -1.74 23.57 2.38
C GLY A 180 -1.45 24.92 3.06
N LEU A 181 -2.43 25.81 3.12
CA LEU A 181 -2.31 27.11 3.77
C LEU A 181 -2.01 26.98 5.27
N ASN A 182 -2.68 26.06 5.96
CA ASN A 182 -2.42 25.80 7.38
C ASN A 182 -1.00 25.27 7.62
N SER A 183 -0.49 24.42 6.74
CA SER A 183 0.89 23.94 6.82
C SER A 183 1.90 25.08 6.68
N PHE A 184 1.68 26.01 5.74
CA PHE A 184 2.51 27.20 5.61
C PHE A 184 2.42 28.14 6.81
N ARG A 185 1.22 28.34 7.38
CA ARG A 185 1.04 29.14 8.60
C ARG A 185 1.82 28.57 9.79
N LEU A 186 1.83 27.24 9.96
CA LEU A 186 2.61 26.58 11.00
C LEU A 186 4.12 26.83 10.82
N ILE A 187 4.62 26.79 9.58
CA ILE A 187 6.03 27.08 9.28
C ILE A 187 6.35 28.54 9.62
N VAL A 188 5.51 29.49 9.19
CA VAL A 188 5.71 30.90 9.48
C VAL A 188 5.74 31.18 10.99
N ASN A 189 4.81 30.58 11.75
CA ASN A 189 4.78 30.73 13.21
C ASN A 189 5.97 30.10 13.91
N ALA A 190 6.58 29.05 13.34
CA ALA A 190 7.78 28.41 13.89
C ALA A 190 9.09 29.19 13.57
N LEU A 191 9.03 30.14 12.65
CA LEU A 191 10.18 31.00 12.25
C LEU A 191 10.19 32.34 12.95
N GLN A 192 9.15 32.70 13.67
CA GLN A 192 9.06 33.90 14.56
C GLN A 192 9.43 33.51 16.00
#